data_36abe005ae37a73ebde45d2c1b7120ee
#
_entry.id   36abe005ae37a73ebde45d2c1b7120ee
#
_cell.length_a   1.000
_cell.length_b   1.000
_cell.length_c   1.000
_cell.angle_alpha   90.00
_cell.angle_beta   90.00
_cell.angle_gamma   90.00
#
_symmetry.space_group_name_H-M   'P 1'
#
loop_
_entity.id
_entity.type
_entity.pdbx_description
1 polymer ?
#
loop_
_entity_poly.entity_id
_entity_poly.type
_entity_poly.pdbx_seq_one_letter_code
_entity_poly.pdbx_strand_id
1 'polypeptide(L)'
;SFDLNYTQAMLVQFCFFGAYFIVSPFAGRLIDKVGFQTGIVIGLLTTALGCILFYPSADLHIYGLFLFAFFVLASGITILQVAANPYVAALGPDKTAASRLNLAQAANSLGTTVGPFVGTMLILGVVAADASAVQMPYLMIAAILVAAALLFRNIRLPKLAHLETNEDVANDSVWNHRSLVLGALAIFMYVGGEVSIGSFLVNYFAESSIAGMEIAEAGEMVGYYWGAAMIGRLVGAFLMNYIASTKYLAVNAVIAIVMIIVSMNTSGSVAMWSILAVGFFNSIMFPTIFTLAVKGLGSMTSKGS
;
A
#
# COMPACT_ATOMS: atom_id res chain seq x y z
N SER A 1 -27.23 6.14 -2.91
CA SER A 1 -26.26 5.33 -3.67
C SER A 1 -26.08 5.95 -5.04
N PHE A 2 -24.89 5.74 -5.67
CA PHE A 2 -24.62 6.28 -7.01
C PHE A 2 -25.14 5.37 -8.13
N ASP A 3 -25.84 4.29 -7.84
CA ASP A 3 -26.33 3.27 -8.78
C ASP A 3 -25.32 2.91 -9.88
N LEU A 4 -24.09 2.60 -9.45
CA LEU A 4 -22.96 2.36 -10.34
C LEU A 4 -23.06 1.01 -11.03
N ASN A 5 -22.79 0.99 -12.33
CA ASN A 5 -22.52 -0.25 -13.04
C ASN A 5 -21.13 -0.79 -12.69
N TYR A 6 -20.85 -2.05 -13.06
CA TYR A 6 -19.58 -2.72 -12.74
C TYR A 6 -18.34 -1.94 -13.24
N THR A 7 -18.40 -1.40 -14.46
CA THR A 7 -17.31 -0.61 -15.05
C THR A 7 -17.06 0.68 -14.25
N GLN A 8 -18.13 1.36 -13.84
CA GLN A 8 -18.02 2.55 -13.00
C GLN A 8 -17.42 2.23 -11.63
N ALA A 9 -17.80 1.12 -11.00
CA ALA A 9 -17.21 0.70 -9.74
C ALA A 9 -15.69 0.45 -9.88
N MET A 10 -15.23 -0.11 -11.01
CA MET A 10 -13.81 -0.32 -11.30
C MET A 10 -13.04 0.99 -11.52
N LEU A 11 -13.69 2.09 -11.93
CA LEU A 11 -13.03 3.39 -12.06
C LEU A 11 -12.47 3.91 -10.74
N VAL A 12 -13.02 3.52 -9.60
CA VAL A 12 -12.50 3.86 -8.27
C VAL A 12 -11.08 3.32 -8.12
N GLN A 13 -10.87 2.05 -8.45
CA GLN A 13 -9.54 1.43 -8.40
C GLN A 13 -8.59 2.05 -9.45
N PHE A 14 -9.11 2.30 -10.66
CA PHE A 14 -8.34 2.95 -11.71
C PHE A 14 -7.86 4.35 -11.30
N CYS A 15 -8.71 5.17 -10.70
CA CYS A 15 -8.34 6.49 -10.18
C CYS A 15 -7.30 6.39 -9.06
N PHE A 16 -7.44 5.42 -8.17
CA PHE A 16 -6.52 5.21 -7.06
C PHE A 16 -5.12 4.81 -7.57
N PHE A 17 -5.01 3.73 -8.34
CA PHE A 17 -3.72 3.28 -8.87
C PHE A 17 -3.17 4.20 -9.96
N GLY A 18 -4.04 4.86 -10.73
CA GLY A 18 -3.66 5.89 -11.70
C GLY A 18 -2.97 7.08 -11.04
N ALA A 19 -3.42 7.48 -9.84
CA ALA A 19 -2.75 8.52 -9.07
C ALA A 19 -1.32 8.09 -8.68
N TYR A 20 -1.12 6.84 -8.25
CA TYR A 20 0.23 6.32 -7.96
C TYR A 20 1.15 6.42 -9.19
N PHE A 21 0.67 5.99 -10.34
CA PHE A 21 1.45 6.02 -11.57
C PHE A 21 1.81 7.44 -12.02
N ILE A 22 0.82 8.34 -12.01
CA ILE A 22 0.99 9.72 -12.49
C ILE A 22 1.80 10.56 -11.50
N VAL A 23 1.54 10.43 -10.18
CA VAL A 23 2.09 11.34 -9.16
C VAL A 23 3.47 10.92 -8.69
N SER A 24 3.82 9.62 -8.71
CA SER A 24 5.12 9.14 -8.24
C SER A 24 6.32 9.89 -8.82
N PRO A 25 6.45 10.10 -10.15
CA PRO A 25 7.60 10.81 -10.70
C PRO A 25 7.71 12.26 -10.24
N PHE A 26 6.58 12.91 -9.99
CA PHE A 26 6.53 14.29 -9.47
C PHE A 26 6.81 14.32 -7.98
N ALA A 27 6.35 13.31 -7.23
CA ALA A 27 6.60 13.19 -5.81
C ALA A 27 8.10 13.04 -5.50
N GLY A 28 8.84 12.23 -6.26
CA GLY A 28 10.28 12.09 -6.12
C GLY A 28 11.00 13.45 -6.29
N ARG A 29 10.67 14.19 -7.36
CA ARG A 29 11.24 15.54 -7.60
C ARG A 29 10.85 16.56 -6.53
N LEU A 30 9.63 16.46 -6.00
CA LEU A 30 9.17 17.31 -4.90
C LEU A 30 10.02 17.05 -3.65
N ILE A 31 10.22 15.78 -3.29
CA ILE A 31 10.97 15.38 -2.09
C ILE A 31 12.44 15.80 -2.20
N ASP A 32 13.05 15.70 -3.38
CA ASP A 32 14.40 16.21 -3.64
C ASP A 32 14.54 17.70 -3.28
N LYS A 33 13.49 18.49 -3.55
CA LYS A 33 13.50 19.94 -3.30
C LYS A 33 13.17 20.32 -1.86
N VAL A 34 12.20 19.63 -1.25
CA VAL A 34 11.65 20.05 0.06
C VAL A 34 12.16 19.19 1.22
N GLY A 35 12.79 18.05 0.92
CA GLY A 35 13.26 17.07 1.90
C GLY A 35 12.15 16.12 2.36
N PHE A 36 12.56 14.99 2.97
CA PHE A 36 11.66 13.91 3.38
C PHE A 36 10.60 14.34 4.40
N GLN A 37 11.00 15.10 5.44
CA GLN A 37 10.07 15.56 6.48
C GLN A 37 8.96 16.44 5.91
N THR A 38 9.30 17.41 5.07
CA THR A 38 8.32 18.29 4.43
C THR A 38 7.46 17.48 3.45
N GLY A 39 8.05 16.52 2.72
CA GLY A 39 7.33 15.60 1.86
C GLY A 39 6.26 14.78 2.61
N ILE A 40 6.59 14.25 3.79
CA ILE A 40 5.64 13.55 4.67
C ILE A 40 4.49 14.49 5.05
N VAL A 41 4.78 15.72 5.47
CA VAL A 41 3.75 16.72 5.85
C VAL A 41 2.84 17.05 4.67
N ILE A 42 3.42 17.29 3.48
CA ILE A 42 2.65 17.57 2.26
C ILE A 42 1.76 16.36 1.91
N GLY A 43 2.29 15.14 1.95
CA GLY A 43 1.53 13.92 1.70
C GLY A 43 0.33 13.78 2.64
N LEU A 44 0.54 13.97 3.95
CA LEU A 44 -0.53 13.91 4.95
C LEU A 44 -1.60 14.97 4.71
N LEU A 45 -1.22 16.22 4.43
CA LEU A 45 -2.16 17.32 4.15
C LEU A 45 -2.92 17.12 2.84
N THR A 46 -2.26 16.61 1.79
CA THR A 46 -2.93 16.29 0.52
C THR A 46 -3.93 15.15 0.69
N THR A 47 -3.58 14.11 1.48
CA THR A 47 -4.51 13.03 1.83
C THR A 47 -5.71 13.56 2.61
N ALA A 48 -5.48 14.44 3.60
CA ALA A 48 -6.53 15.10 4.36
C ALA A 48 -7.46 15.93 3.46
N LEU A 49 -6.91 16.67 2.49
CA LEU A 49 -7.69 17.41 1.50
C LEU A 49 -8.58 16.46 0.68
N GLY A 50 -8.03 15.32 0.22
CA GLY A 50 -8.82 14.28 -0.45
C GLY A 50 -9.98 13.78 0.41
N CYS A 51 -9.75 13.52 1.71
CA CYS A 51 -10.80 13.14 2.66
C CYS A 51 -11.88 14.24 2.80
N ILE A 52 -11.49 15.52 2.87
CA ILE A 52 -12.44 16.64 2.97
C ILE A 52 -13.31 16.75 1.71
N LEU A 53 -12.73 16.49 0.52
CA LEU A 53 -13.44 16.55 -0.75
C LEU A 53 -14.56 15.50 -0.88
N PHE A 54 -14.53 14.44 -0.07
CA PHE A 54 -15.66 13.48 -0.04
C PHE A 54 -16.93 14.12 0.52
N TYR A 55 -16.84 15.12 1.38
CA TYR A 55 -18.01 15.80 1.93
C TYR A 55 -18.88 16.45 0.83
N PRO A 56 -18.36 17.39 0.02
CA PRO A 56 -19.15 17.98 -1.06
C PRO A 56 -19.50 16.97 -2.15
N SER A 57 -18.71 15.93 -2.38
CA SER A 57 -19.02 14.90 -3.38
C SER A 57 -20.23 14.06 -3.00
N ALA A 58 -20.38 13.77 -1.71
CA ALA A 58 -21.53 13.05 -1.18
C ALA A 58 -22.77 13.94 -1.14
N ASP A 59 -22.63 15.22 -0.75
CA ASP A 59 -23.72 16.18 -0.66
C ASP A 59 -24.33 16.50 -2.04
N LEU A 60 -23.48 16.74 -3.03
CA LEU A 60 -23.89 17.04 -4.40
C LEU A 60 -24.26 15.79 -5.23
N HIS A 61 -24.01 14.58 -4.73
CA HIS A 61 -24.22 13.31 -5.45
C HIS A 61 -23.53 13.25 -6.81
N ILE A 62 -22.36 13.92 -6.97
CA ILE A 62 -21.59 13.96 -8.21
C ILE A 62 -20.49 12.89 -8.18
N TYR A 63 -20.67 11.80 -8.92
CA TYR A 63 -19.71 10.70 -9.00
C TYR A 63 -18.33 11.13 -9.51
N GLY A 64 -18.25 12.04 -10.49
CA GLY A 64 -16.98 12.59 -10.96
C GLY A 64 -16.18 13.32 -9.87
N LEU A 65 -16.86 14.05 -8.97
CA LEU A 65 -16.23 14.70 -7.83
C LEU A 65 -15.74 13.68 -6.80
N PHE A 66 -16.48 12.59 -6.62
CA PHE A 66 -16.08 11.46 -5.78
C PHE A 66 -14.79 10.79 -6.30
N LEU A 67 -14.70 10.52 -7.59
CA LEU A 67 -13.48 10.01 -8.23
C LEU A 67 -12.30 10.98 -8.10
N PHE A 68 -12.55 12.28 -8.23
CA PHE A 68 -11.54 13.30 -8.04
C PHE A 68 -11.05 13.35 -6.60
N ALA A 69 -11.93 13.24 -5.61
CA ALA A 69 -11.57 13.14 -4.20
C ALA A 69 -10.67 11.92 -3.94
N PHE A 70 -10.99 10.76 -4.53
CA PHE A 70 -10.14 9.57 -4.50
C PHE A 70 -8.77 9.81 -5.13
N PHE A 71 -8.72 10.46 -6.28
CA PHE A 71 -7.46 10.79 -6.95
C PHE A 71 -6.58 11.69 -6.09
N VAL A 72 -7.14 12.73 -5.46
CA VAL A 72 -6.41 13.63 -4.54
C VAL A 72 -5.92 12.87 -3.32
N LEU A 73 -6.78 12.04 -2.71
CA LEU A 73 -6.43 11.20 -1.56
C LEU A 73 -5.25 10.26 -1.91
N ALA A 74 -5.36 9.54 -3.01
CA ALA A 74 -4.32 8.61 -3.47
C ALA A 74 -3.01 9.35 -3.83
N SER A 75 -3.10 10.56 -4.39
CA SER A 75 -1.95 11.42 -4.65
C SER A 75 -1.21 11.76 -3.35
N GLY A 76 -1.93 12.11 -2.29
CA GLY A 76 -1.36 12.36 -0.97
C GLY A 76 -0.68 11.12 -0.39
N ILE A 77 -1.32 9.96 -0.48
CA ILE A 77 -0.73 8.68 -0.05
C ILE A 77 0.54 8.38 -0.85
N THR A 78 0.54 8.62 -2.16
CA THR A 78 1.71 8.42 -3.02
C THR A 78 2.89 9.29 -2.57
N ILE A 79 2.67 10.58 -2.36
CA ILE A 79 3.70 11.52 -1.86
C ILE A 79 4.23 11.04 -0.51
N LEU A 80 3.33 10.63 0.39
CA LEU A 80 3.68 10.11 1.71
C LEU A 80 4.57 8.86 1.61
N GLN A 81 4.23 7.90 0.76
CA GLN A 81 5.00 6.65 0.61
C GLN A 81 6.36 6.89 -0.05
N VAL A 82 6.43 7.75 -1.08
CA VAL A 82 7.69 8.11 -1.74
C VAL A 82 8.63 8.85 -0.77
N ALA A 83 8.10 9.56 0.23
CA ALA A 83 8.91 10.19 1.28
C ALA A 83 9.24 9.20 2.42
N ALA A 84 8.26 8.49 2.96
CA ALA A 84 8.39 7.71 4.18
C ALA A 84 9.14 6.40 3.99
N ASN A 85 8.92 5.68 2.88
CA ASN A 85 9.54 4.36 2.67
C ASN A 85 11.07 4.43 2.61
N PRO A 86 11.69 5.29 1.77
CA PRO A 86 13.14 5.41 1.74
C PRO A 86 13.69 6.00 3.05
N TYR A 87 12.95 6.93 3.67
CA TYR A 87 13.34 7.50 4.96
C TYR A 87 13.45 6.41 6.04
N VAL A 88 12.42 5.57 6.20
CA VAL A 88 12.43 4.44 7.15
C VAL A 88 13.54 3.44 6.82
N ALA A 89 13.72 3.12 5.54
CA ALA A 89 14.79 2.22 5.12
C ALA A 89 16.19 2.75 5.48
N ALA A 90 16.39 4.07 5.44
CA ALA A 90 17.67 4.73 5.69
C ALA A 90 17.95 5.09 7.16
N LEU A 91 16.98 4.92 8.08
CA LEU A 91 17.13 5.27 9.51
C LEU A 91 18.14 4.41 10.30
N GLY A 92 18.92 3.56 9.66
CA GLY A 92 19.92 2.73 10.33
C GLY A 92 20.75 1.92 9.32
N PRO A 93 21.49 0.88 9.77
CA PRO A 93 22.35 0.11 8.88
C PRO A 93 21.61 -0.52 7.71
N ASP A 94 22.21 -0.52 6.53
CA ASP A 94 21.65 -1.12 5.30
C ASP A 94 21.26 -2.57 5.46
N LYS A 95 22.03 -3.32 6.27
CA LYS A 95 21.77 -4.75 6.56
C LYS A 95 20.37 -4.99 7.11
N THR A 96 19.80 -4.04 7.87
CA THR A 96 18.49 -4.17 8.51
C THR A 96 17.41 -3.30 7.87
N ALA A 97 17.69 -2.67 6.72
CA ALA A 97 16.74 -1.80 6.02
C ALA A 97 15.43 -2.52 5.67
N ALA A 98 15.50 -3.74 5.13
CA ALA A 98 14.33 -4.55 4.81
C ALA A 98 13.52 -4.92 6.07
N SER A 99 14.18 -5.27 7.18
CA SER A 99 13.51 -5.54 8.46
C SER A 99 12.74 -4.32 8.95
N ARG A 100 13.37 -3.15 8.96
CA ARG A 100 12.71 -1.88 9.39
C ARG A 100 11.51 -1.53 8.54
N LEU A 101 11.66 -1.62 7.22
CA LEU A 101 10.55 -1.29 6.32
C LEU A 101 9.41 -2.30 6.44
N ASN A 102 9.72 -3.60 6.60
CA ASN A 102 8.69 -4.62 6.86
C ASN A 102 7.93 -4.35 8.17
N LEU A 103 8.62 -3.92 9.23
CA LEU A 103 7.96 -3.55 10.49
C LEU A 103 7.03 -2.33 10.31
N ALA A 104 7.47 -1.30 9.59
CA ALA A 104 6.63 -0.15 9.27
C ALA A 104 5.41 -0.55 8.43
N GLN A 105 5.60 -1.42 7.44
CA GLN A 105 4.53 -1.94 6.60
C GLN A 105 3.60 -2.90 7.35
N ALA A 106 4.05 -3.57 8.42
CA ALA A 106 3.17 -4.34 9.29
C ALA A 106 2.19 -3.43 10.04
N ALA A 107 2.64 -2.27 10.51
CA ALA A 107 1.75 -1.26 11.10
C ALA A 107 0.73 -0.72 10.07
N ASN A 108 1.16 -0.51 8.82
CA ASN A 108 0.25 -0.18 7.71
C ASN A 108 -0.79 -1.29 7.47
N SER A 109 -0.38 -2.57 7.55
CA SER A 109 -1.28 -3.72 7.39
C SER A 109 -2.34 -3.81 8.49
N LEU A 110 -2.05 -3.33 9.69
CA LEU A 110 -3.05 -3.23 10.75
C LEU A 110 -4.22 -2.35 10.29
N GLY A 111 -3.93 -1.24 9.60
CA GLY A 111 -4.95 -0.38 9.01
C GLY A 111 -5.80 -1.09 7.96
N THR A 112 -5.18 -1.87 7.05
CA THR A 112 -5.92 -2.62 6.03
C THR A 112 -6.73 -3.79 6.61
N THR A 113 -6.30 -4.36 7.73
CA THR A 113 -7.02 -5.43 8.42
C THR A 113 -8.19 -4.88 9.23
N VAL A 114 -8.00 -3.78 9.95
CA VAL A 114 -9.02 -3.18 10.83
C VAL A 114 -9.98 -2.28 10.03
N GLY A 115 -9.52 -1.68 8.93
CA GLY A 115 -10.27 -0.73 8.12
C GLY A 115 -11.67 -1.23 7.70
N PRO A 116 -11.82 -2.43 7.14
CA PRO A 116 -13.12 -2.97 6.76
C PRO A 116 -14.11 -3.06 7.94
N PHE A 117 -13.65 -3.50 9.12
CA PHE A 117 -14.50 -3.58 10.32
C PHE A 117 -14.96 -2.20 10.79
N VAL A 118 -14.03 -1.25 10.85
CA VAL A 118 -14.36 0.14 11.23
C VAL A 118 -15.25 0.79 10.16
N GLY A 119 -14.99 0.55 8.88
CA GLY A 119 -15.82 1.05 7.80
C GLY A 119 -17.24 0.49 7.84
N THR A 120 -17.38 -0.81 8.07
CA THR A 120 -18.70 -1.44 8.25
C THR A 120 -19.43 -0.85 9.44
N MET A 121 -18.76 -0.69 10.58
CA MET A 121 -19.36 -0.14 11.79
C MET A 121 -19.78 1.33 11.64
N LEU A 122 -18.95 2.16 11.00
CA LEU A 122 -19.19 3.60 10.88
C LEU A 122 -20.10 3.97 9.69
N ILE A 123 -20.08 3.19 8.61
CA ILE A 123 -20.77 3.53 7.35
C ILE A 123 -22.03 2.68 7.18
N LEU A 124 -21.94 1.34 7.36
CA LEU A 124 -23.06 0.44 7.14
C LEU A 124 -23.95 0.30 8.39
N GLY A 125 -23.43 0.59 9.59
CA GLY A 125 -24.21 0.62 10.83
C GLY A 125 -25.20 1.80 10.94
N VAL A 126 -25.11 2.78 10.04
CA VAL A 126 -26.09 3.87 9.91
C VAL A 126 -27.22 3.36 9.01
N VAL A 127 -28.46 3.36 9.55
CA VAL A 127 -29.68 2.72 9.01
C VAL A 127 -30.12 3.23 7.60
N ALA A 128 -29.49 4.28 7.09
CA ALA A 128 -29.72 4.78 5.73
C ALA A 128 -28.44 4.61 4.91
N ALA A 129 -28.46 3.73 3.92
CA ALA A 129 -27.40 3.58 2.91
C ALA A 129 -27.36 4.81 1.97
N ASP A 130 -27.20 6.00 2.53
CA ASP A 130 -27.06 7.25 1.80
C ASP A 130 -25.59 7.64 1.63
N ALA A 131 -25.29 8.36 0.56
CA ALA A 131 -23.94 8.87 0.30
C ALA A 131 -23.39 9.76 1.44
N SER A 132 -24.28 10.37 2.24
CA SER A 132 -23.92 11.15 3.41
C SER A 132 -23.25 10.33 4.54
N ALA A 133 -23.43 9.01 4.57
CA ALA A 133 -22.83 8.14 5.58
C ALA A 133 -21.29 8.18 5.60
N VAL A 134 -20.65 8.52 4.48
CA VAL A 134 -19.18 8.65 4.36
C VAL A 134 -18.65 9.98 4.89
N GLN A 135 -19.47 11.01 5.03
CA GLN A 135 -19.02 12.37 5.34
C GLN A 135 -18.29 12.46 6.68
N MET A 136 -18.93 12.03 7.76
CA MET A 136 -18.35 12.12 9.11
C MET A 136 -17.09 11.25 9.28
N PRO A 137 -17.07 9.97 8.87
CA PRO A 137 -15.86 9.16 8.93
C PRO A 137 -14.67 9.80 8.18
N TYR A 138 -14.87 10.31 6.98
CA TYR A 138 -13.78 10.94 6.23
C TYR A 138 -13.32 12.27 6.83
N LEU A 139 -14.21 13.08 7.42
CA LEU A 139 -13.82 14.28 8.17
C LEU A 139 -13.01 13.95 9.43
N MET A 140 -13.36 12.87 10.15
CA MET A 140 -12.58 12.39 11.30
C MET A 140 -11.18 11.94 10.86
N ILE A 141 -11.07 11.20 9.76
CA ILE A 141 -9.78 10.79 9.17
C ILE A 141 -8.97 12.04 8.76
N ALA A 142 -9.61 13.02 8.13
CA ALA A 142 -8.95 14.28 7.75
C ALA A 142 -8.39 15.01 8.97
N ALA A 143 -9.15 15.10 10.06
CA ALA A 143 -8.71 15.73 11.30
C ALA A 143 -7.49 15.01 11.91
N ILE A 144 -7.49 13.67 11.91
CA ILE A 144 -6.37 12.85 12.40
C ILE A 144 -5.13 13.08 11.51
N LEU A 145 -5.30 13.13 10.18
CA LEU A 145 -4.20 13.36 9.24
C LEU A 145 -3.60 14.76 9.39
N VAL A 146 -4.43 15.79 9.60
CA VAL A 146 -3.96 17.15 9.90
C VAL A 146 -3.20 17.18 11.22
N ALA A 147 -3.72 16.54 12.28
CA ALA A 147 -3.04 16.46 13.56
C ALA A 147 -1.67 15.74 13.42
N ALA A 148 -1.62 14.64 12.66
CA ALA A 148 -0.37 13.95 12.34
C ALA A 148 0.59 14.85 11.55
N ALA A 149 0.11 15.60 10.56
CA ALA A 149 0.93 16.53 9.78
C ALA A 149 1.54 17.63 10.67
N LEU A 150 0.75 18.19 11.59
CA LEU A 150 1.24 19.17 12.57
C LEU A 150 2.26 18.56 13.53
N LEU A 151 2.05 17.33 13.97
CA LEU A 151 3.01 16.58 14.79
C LEU A 151 4.34 16.41 14.05
N PHE A 152 4.30 15.87 12.82
CA PHE A 152 5.51 15.67 12.00
C PHE A 152 6.22 16.97 11.64
N ARG A 153 5.49 18.08 11.49
CA ARG A 153 6.08 19.40 11.27
C ARG A 153 6.90 19.88 12.46
N ASN A 154 6.47 19.58 13.69
CA ASN A 154 7.08 20.07 14.93
C ASN A 154 8.15 19.13 15.50
N ILE A 155 8.15 17.85 15.14
CA ILE A 155 9.19 16.89 15.54
C ILE A 155 10.44 17.14 14.68
N ARG A 156 11.62 17.11 15.29
CA ARG A 156 12.88 17.15 14.56
C ARG A 156 13.25 15.73 14.14
N LEU A 157 13.03 15.41 12.88
CA LEU A 157 13.47 14.14 12.32
C LEU A 157 15.00 14.15 12.08
N PRO A 158 15.72 13.04 12.29
CA PRO A 158 17.13 12.91 11.96
C PRO A 158 17.40 13.27 10.49
N LYS A 159 18.39 14.12 10.25
CA LYS A 159 18.86 14.38 8.90
C LYS A 159 19.68 13.20 8.39
N LEU A 160 19.34 12.71 7.21
CA LEU A 160 20.04 11.59 6.57
C LEU A 160 21.03 12.15 5.53
N ALA A 161 22.19 12.57 6.00
CA ALA A 161 23.20 13.22 5.15
C ALA A 161 23.59 12.40 3.91
N HIS A 162 23.51 11.09 3.97
CA HIS A 162 23.81 10.21 2.82
C HIS A 162 22.68 10.15 1.76
N LEU A 163 21.52 10.73 2.06
CA LEU A 163 20.41 10.93 1.12
C LEU A 163 20.28 12.37 0.66
N GLU A 164 21.09 13.30 1.22
CA GLU A 164 21.11 14.70 0.77
C GLU A 164 21.77 14.78 -0.60
N THR A 165 21.20 15.63 -1.46
CA THR A 165 21.58 15.73 -2.88
C THR A 165 23.03 16.22 -3.01
N ASN A 166 23.93 15.39 -3.55
CA ASN A 166 25.19 15.85 -4.09
C ASN A 166 24.96 16.30 -5.53
N GLU A 167 25.33 17.51 -5.88
CA GLU A 167 25.14 18.08 -7.23
C GLU A 167 25.78 17.24 -8.33
N ASP A 168 26.86 16.53 -8.02
CA ASP A 168 27.57 15.66 -8.97
C ASP A 168 26.76 14.41 -9.38
N VAL A 169 25.78 13.97 -8.59
CA VAL A 169 24.92 12.81 -8.86
C VAL A 169 23.58 13.23 -9.49
N ALA A 170 23.29 14.52 -9.52
CA ALA A 170 22.01 15.04 -10.04
C ALA A 170 21.79 14.74 -11.55
N ASN A 171 22.84 14.47 -12.31
CA ASN A 171 22.80 14.21 -13.74
C ASN A 171 22.78 12.73 -14.11
N ASP A 172 22.89 11.79 -13.16
CA ASP A 172 22.79 10.37 -13.48
C ASP A 172 21.33 9.94 -13.66
N SER A 173 21.11 9.05 -14.62
CA SER A 173 19.77 8.56 -14.94
C SER A 173 19.42 7.34 -14.09
N VAL A 174 18.26 7.36 -13.45
CA VAL A 174 17.72 6.20 -12.69
C VAL A 174 17.65 4.93 -13.54
N TRP A 175 17.53 5.06 -14.85
CA TRP A 175 17.50 3.95 -15.81
C TRP A 175 18.84 3.23 -15.97
N ASN A 176 19.95 3.85 -15.58
CA ASN A 176 21.27 3.23 -15.59
C ASN A 176 21.47 2.24 -14.44
N HIS A 177 20.61 2.29 -13.42
CA HIS A 177 20.67 1.42 -12.25
C HIS A 177 19.84 0.16 -12.46
N ARG A 178 20.47 -0.92 -12.91
CA ARG A 178 19.81 -2.19 -13.20
C ARG A 178 19.00 -2.75 -12.02
N SER A 179 19.49 -2.60 -10.79
CA SER A 179 18.78 -3.03 -9.58
C SER A 179 17.47 -2.30 -9.41
N LEU A 180 17.42 -1.00 -9.72
CA LEU A 180 16.20 -0.19 -9.64
C LEU A 180 15.19 -0.61 -10.70
N VAL A 181 15.63 -0.73 -11.96
CA VAL A 181 14.74 -1.13 -13.07
C VAL A 181 14.15 -2.52 -12.84
N LEU A 182 14.98 -3.49 -12.43
CA LEU A 182 14.50 -4.85 -12.11
C LEU A 182 13.61 -4.86 -10.87
N GLY A 183 13.92 -4.03 -9.87
CA GLY A 183 13.09 -3.87 -8.68
C GLY A 183 11.72 -3.28 -9.00
N ALA A 184 11.67 -2.24 -9.84
CA ALA A 184 10.41 -1.65 -10.30
C ALA A 184 9.55 -2.66 -11.07
N LEU A 185 10.16 -3.43 -11.98
CA LEU A 185 9.47 -4.51 -12.69
C LEU A 185 8.97 -5.60 -11.74
N ALA A 186 9.80 -5.99 -10.77
CA ALA A 186 9.41 -7.01 -9.78
C ALA A 186 8.25 -6.52 -8.90
N ILE A 187 8.25 -5.25 -8.46
CA ILE A 187 7.15 -4.65 -7.71
C ILE A 187 5.88 -4.60 -8.57
N PHE A 188 6.00 -4.20 -9.85
CA PHE A 188 4.87 -4.16 -10.77
C PHE A 188 4.20 -5.54 -10.90
N MET A 189 4.99 -6.58 -11.15
CA MET A 189 4.46 -7.95 -11.26
C MET A 189 3.89 -8.46 -9.94
N TYR A 190 4.57 -8.20 -8.83
CA TYR A 190 4.12 -8.60 -7.51
C TYR A 190 2.80 -7.93 -7.12
N VAL A 191 2.72 -6.60 -7.22
CA VAL A 191 1.51 -5.83 -6.87
C VAL A 191 0.33 -6.24 -7.77
N GLY A 192 0.60 -6.45 -9.07
CA GLY A 192 -0.41 -6.98 -10.00
C GLY A 192 -0.98 -8.33 -9.51
N GLY A 193 -0.12 -9.25 -9.11
CA GLY A 193 -0.54 -10.55 -8.55
C GLY A 193 -1.29 -10.42 -7.22
N GLU A 194 -0.76 -9.63 -6.27
CA GLU A 194 -1.37 -9.42 -4.95
C GLU A 194 -2.77 -8.81 -5.06
N VAL A 195 -2.91 -7.75 -5.86
CA VAL A 195 -4.19 -7.05 -6.06
C VAL A 195 -5.18 -7.95 -6.80
N SER A 196 -4.72 -8.71 -7.80
CA SER A 196 -5.58 -9.67 -8.51
C SER A 196 -6.12 -10.73 -7.56
N ILE A 197 -5.26 -11.37 -6.76
CA ILE A 197 -5.70 -12.35 -5.77
C ILE A 197 -6.71 -11.69 -4.82
N GLY A 198 -6.36 -10.58 -4.16
CA GLY A 198 -7.23 -9.90 -3.20
C GLY A 198 -8.59 -9.50 -3.79
N SER A 199 -8.64 -9.09 -5.06
CA SER A 199 -9.87 -8.67 -5.73
C SER A 199 -10.80 -9.82 -6.10
N PHE A 200 -10.26 -10.99 -6.39
CA PHE A 200 -11.04 -12.14 -6.85
C PHE A 200 -11.31 -13.19 -5.77
N LEU A 201 -10.74 -13.07 -4.56
CA LEU A 201 -10.91 -14.05 -3.48
C LEU A 201 -12.37 -14.34 -3.15
N VAL A 202 -13.22 -13.30 -3.08
CA VAL A 202 -14.65 -13.47 -2.78
C VAL A 202 -15.32 -14.36 -3.81
N ASN A 203 -15.11 -14.07 -5.10
CA ASN A 203 -15.67 -14.86 -6.19
C ASN A 203 -15.11 -16.28 -6.21
N TYR A 204 -13.80 -16.42 -5.92
CA TYR A 204 -13.14 -17.71 -5.87
C TYR A 204 -13.71 -18.61 -4.77
N PHE A 205 -13.99 -18.07 -3.58
CA PHE A 205 -14.59 -18.84 -2.48
C PHE A 205 -16.07 -19.12 -2.69
N ALA A 206 -16.78 -18.31 -3.46
CA ALA A 206 -18.17 -18.55 -3.82
C ALA A 206 -18.33 -19.70 -4.85
N GLU A 207 -17.26 -20.06 -5.59
CA GLU A 207 -17.29 -21.18 -6.52
C GLU A 207 -17.59 -22.50 -5.79
N SER A 208 -18.57 -23.27 -6.30
CA SER A 208 -19.02 -24.53 -5.69
C SER A 208 -17.92 -25.60 -5.62
N SER A 209 -16.94 -25.54 -6.51
CA SER A 209 -15.79 -26.44 -6.55
C SER A 209 -14.73 -26.12 -5.50
N ILE A 210 -14.76 -24.92 -4.91
CA ILE A 210 -13.78 -24.42 -3.93
C ILE A 210 -14.39 -24.48 -2.52
N ALA A 211 -15.31 -23.59 -2.20
CA ALA A 211 -15.94 -23.56 -0.88
C ALA A 211 -17.45 -23.42 -0.94
N GLY A 212 -18.02 -22.95 -2.06
CA GLY A 212 -19.46 -22.73 -2.22
C GLY A 212 -20.04 -21.77 -1.19
N MET A 213 -19.23 -20.80 -0.72
CA MET A 213 -19.61 -19.87 0.33
C MET A 213 -20.59 -18.81 -0.18
N GLU A 214 -21.47 -18.35 0.69
CA GLU A 214 -22.22 -17.12 0.46
C GLU A 214 -21.27 -15.93 0.34
N ILE A 215 -21.62 -14.93 -0.47
CA ILE A 215 -20.78 -13.75 -0.76
C ILE A 215 -20.34 -13.03 0.52
N ALA A 216 -21.22 -12.93 1.52
CA ALA A 216 -20.92 -12.29 2.80
C ALA A 216 -19.85 -13.08 3.57
N GLU A 217 -19.98 -14.40 3.67
CA GLU A 217 -19.02 -15.30 4.33
C GLU A 217 -17.67 -15.29 3.60
N ALA A 218 -17.69 -15.38 2.26
CA ALA A 218 -16.49 -15.27 1.44
C ALA A 218 -15.76 -13.93 1.64
N GLY A 219 -16.51 -12.84 1.84
CA GLY A 219 -15.96 -11.52 2.18
C GLY A 219 -15.21 -11.50 3.51
N GLU A 220 -15.70 -12.21 4.53
CA GLU A 220 -15.00 -12.33 5.81
C GLU A 220 -13.66 -13.07 5.68
N MET A 221 -13.59 -14.08 4.80
CA MET A 221 -12.37 -14.85 4.54
C MET A 221 -11.25 -14.01 3.95
N VAL A 222 -11.55 -12.91 3.24
CA VAL A 222 -10.54 -11.95 2.76
C VAL A 222 -9.76 -11.34 3.92
N GLY A 223 -10.39 -11.18 5.08
CA GLY A 223 -9.74 -10.74 6.32
C GLY A 223 -8.59 -11.66 6.74
N TYR A 224 -8.70 -12.97 6.54
CA TYR A 224 -7.62 -13.91 6.84
C TYR A 224 -6.42 -13.75 5.90
N TYR A 225 -6.66 -13.47 4.62
CA TYR A 225 -5.58 -13.17 3.67
C TYR A 225 -4.75 -11.95 4.11
N TRP A 226 -5.41 -10.85 4.43
CA TRP A 226 -4.74 -9.62 4.88
C TRP A 226 -4.16 -9.74 6.29
N GLY A 227 -4.83 -10.50 7.18
CA GLY A 227 -4.30 -10.85 8.50
C GLY A 227 -3.04 -11.70 8.41
N ALA A 228 -3.02 -12.70 7.53
CA ALA A 228 -1.84 -13.49 7.24
C ALA A 228 -0.68 -12.63 6.68
N ALA A 229 -1.00 -11.66 5.82
CA ALA A 229 -0.01 -10.70 5.31
C ALA A 229 0.58 -9.83 6.44
N MET A 230 -0.23 -9.36 7.39
CA MET A 230 0.25 -8.62 8.55
C MET A 230 1.20 -9.47 9.40
N ILE A 231 0.82 -10.71 9.72
CA ILE A 231 1.65 -11.63 10.50
C ILE A 231 2.95 -11.94 9.74
N GLY A 232 2.86 -12.20 8.44
CA GLY A 232 4.02 -12.49 7.59
C GLY A 232 5.04 -11.33 7.57
N ARG A 233 4.58 -10.07 7.58
CA ARG A 233 5.45 -8.88 7.70
C ARG A 233 6.14 -8.81 9.06
N LEU A 234 5.44 -9.10 10.15
CA LEU A 234 6.03 -9.12 11.50
C LEU A 234 7.09 -10.22 11.62
N VAL A 235 6.76 -11.44 11.18
CA VAL A 235 7.69 -12.57 11.16
C VAL A 235 8.88 -12.27 10.26
N GLY A 236 8.65 -11.73 9.07
CA GLY A 236 9.69 -11.32 8.13
C GLY A 236 10.62 -10.25 8.70
N ALA A 237 10.06 -9.22 9.35
CA ALA A 237 10.85 -8.18 10.01
C ALA A 237 11.79 -8.77 11.07
N PHE A 238 11.32 -9.76 11.82
CA PHE A 238 12.16 -10.44 12.81
C PHE A 238 13.23 -11.32 12.15
N LEU A 239 12.85 -12.21 11.24
CA LEU A 239 13.75 -13.19 10.61
C LEU A 239 14.82 -12.55 9.74
N MET A 240 14.54 -11.42 9.09
CA MET A 240 15.53 -10.71 8.26
C MET A 240 16.65 -10.03 9.06
N ASN A 241 16.62 -10.04 10.39
CA ASN A 241 17.79 -9.70 11.20
C ASN A 241 18.84 -10.82 11.22
N TYR A 242 18.42 -12.06 11.00
CA TYR A 242 19.27 -13.27 11.06
C TYR A 242 19.52 -13.87 9.68
N ILE A 243 18.57 -13.76 8.76
CA ILE A 243 18.61 -14.32 7.41
C ILE A 243 18.77 -13.18 6.41
N ALA A 244 19.65 -13.34 5.42
CA ALA A 244 19.79 -12.36 4.35
C ALA A 244 18.43 -12.13 3.64
N SER A 245 18.02 -10.86 3.52
CA SER A 245 16.73 -10.48 2.95
C SER A 245 16.49 -11.02 1.54
N THR A 246 17.57 -11.12 0.72
CA THR A 246 17.50 -11.74 -0.61
C THR A 246 17.14 -13.21 -0.59
N LYS A 247 17.72 -13.98 0.35
CA LYS A 247 17.42 -15.42 0.49
C LYS A 247 15.99 -15.61 1.02
N TYR A 248 15.61 -14.82 2.03
CA TYR A 248 14.29 -14.90 2.63
C TYR A 248 13.21 -14.52 1.59
N LEU A 249 13.43 -13.48 0.79
CA LEU A 249 12.55 -13.11 -0.32
C LEU A 249 12.40 -14.23 -1.34
N ALA A 250 13.52 -14.85 -1.77
CA ALA A 250 13.49 -15.92 -2.77
C ALA A 250 12.71 -17.15 -2.27
N VAL A 251 12.92 -17.56 -1.01
CA VAL A 251 12.19 -18.68 -0.40
C VAL A 251 10.69 -18.38 -0.33
N ASN A 252 10.31 -17.20 0.14
CA ASN A 252 8.89 -16.81 0.21
C ASN A 252 8.24 -16.74 -1.18
N ALA A 253 8.96 -16.23 -2.18
CA ALA A 253 8.46 -16.19 -3.56
C ALA A 253 8.20 -17.61 -4.12
N VAL A 254 9.12 -18.54 -3.89
CA VAL A 254 8.95 -19.94 -4.31
C VAL A 254 7.76 -20.56 -3.61
N ILE A 255 7.63 -20.39 -2.29
CA ILE A 255 6.50 -20.96 -1.54
C ILE A 255 5.17 -20.34 -2.01
N ALA A 256 5.11 -19.03 -2.24
CA ALA A 256 3.91 -18.38 -2.77
C ALA A 256 3.50 -18.97 -4.13
N ILE A 257 4.45 -19.19 -5.05
CA ILE A 257 4.21 -19.83 -6.34
C ILE A 257 3.67 -21.25 -6.15
N VAL A 258 4.29 -22.05 -5.27
CA VAL A 258 3.83 -23.41 -4.97
C VAL A 258 2.40 -23.40 -4.42
N MET A 259 2.09 -22.49 -3.49
CA MET A 259 0.73 -22.38 -2.92
C MET A 259 -0.31 -21.98 -3.98
N ILE A 260 0.03 -21.08 -4.90
CA ILE A 260 -0.84 -20.75 -6.04
C ILE A 260 -1.06 -21.97 -6.93
N ILE A 261 0.00 -22.71 -7.29
CA ILE A 261 -0.11 -23.93 -8.11
C ILE A 261 -0.97 -24.98 -7.41
N VAL A 262 -0.80 -25.17 -6.10
CA VAL A 262 -1.64 -26.09 -5.31
C VAL A 262 -3.09 -25.65 -5.37
N SER A 263 -3.38 -24.36 -5.13
CA SER A 263 -4.75 -23.82 -5.19
C SER A 263 -5.39 -24.02 -6.56
N MET A 264 -4.63 -23.82 -7.65
CA MET A 264 -5.13 -23.99 -9.03
C MET A 264 -5.41 -25.46 -9.43
N ASN A 265 -4.75 -26.42 -8.80
CA ASN A 265 -4.84 -27.84 -9.16
C ASN A 265 -5.60 -28.69 -8.13
N THR A 266 -6.18 -28.05 -7.12
CA THR A 266 -6.98 -28.71 -6.10
C THR A 266 -8.35 -28.06 -5.99
N SER A 267 -9.22 -28.63 -5.18
CA SER A 267 -10.55 -28.12 -4.88
C SER A 267 -10.84 -28.16 -3.38
N GLY A 268 -11.95 -27.59 -2.97
CA GLY A 268 -12.38 -27.61 -1.58
C GLY A 268 -11.43 -26.83 -0.66
N SER A 269 -11.33 -27.28 0.58
CA SER A 269 -10.56 -26.61 1.63
C SER A 269 -9.06 -26.52 1.33
N VAL A 270 -8.48 -27.45 0.57
CA VAL A 270 -7.07 -27.39 0.19
C VAL A 270 -6.80 -26.20 -0.71
N ALA A 271 -7.62 -25.99 -1.74
CA ALA A 271 -7.51 -24.84 -2.63
C ALA A 271 -7.68 -23.52 -1.87
N MET A 272 -8.70 -23.47 -0.99
CA MET A 272 -9.00 -22.29 -0.19
C MET A 272 -7.84 -21.90 0.75
N TRP A 273 -7.35 -22.83 1.55
CA TRP A 273 -6.27 -22.52 2.51
C TRP A 273 -4.94 -22.27 1.82
N SER A 274 -4.68 -22.89 0.66
CA SER A 274 -3.47 -22.62 -0.11
C SER A 274 -3.43 -21.18 -0.62
N ILE A 275 -4.53 -20.67 -1.17
CA ILE A 275 -4.56 -19.28 -1.66
C ILE A 275 -4.52 -18.27 -0.50
N LEU A 276 -5.14 -18.57 0.65
CA LEU A 276 -5.03 -17.74 1.85
C LEU A 276 -3.60 -17.69 2.39
N ALA A 277 -2.87 -18.80 2.35
CA ALA A 277 -1.47 -18.86 2.77
C ALA A 277 -0.56 -18.00 1.89
N VAL A 278 -0.92 -17.76 0.63
CA VAL A 278 -0.16 -16.83 -0.23
C VAL A 278 -0.03 -15.45 0.43
N GLY A 279 -1.06 -14.96 1.12
CA GLY A 279 -1.02 -13.69 1.85
C GLY A 279 0.15 -13.60 2.84
N PHE A 280 0.45 -14.69 3.55
CA PHE A 280 1.60 -14.75 4.45
C PHE A 280 2.94 -14.64 3.72
N PHE A 281 3.13 -15.42 2.66
CA PHE A 281 4.41 -15.52 1.95
C PHE A 281 4.68 -14.35 1.01
N ASN A 282 3.66 -13.73 0.44
CA ASN A 282 3.84 -12.56 -0.42
C ASN A 282 4.01 -11.24 0.36
N SER A 283 3.66 -11.23 1.63
CA SER A 283 3.59 -10.04 2.48
C SER A 283 4.87 -9.21 2.53
N ILE A 284 6.04 -9.88 2.54
CA ILE A 284 7.36 -9.22 2.64
C ILE A 284 7.89 -8.73 1.28
N MET A 285 7.21 -9.04 0.18
CA MET A 285 7.76 -8.82 -1.15
C MET A 285 7.97 -7.35 -1.44
N PHE A 286 6.93 -6.51 -1.33
CA PHE A 286 7.05 -5.08 -1.58
C PHE A 286 8.19 -4.43 -0.79
N PRO A 287 8.18 -4.46 0.56
CA PRO A 287 9.19 -3.74 1.33
C PRO A 287 10.60 -4.28 1.10
N THR A 288 10.75 -5.57 0.86
CA THR A 288 12.05 -6.19 0.62
C THR A 288 12.58 -5.88 -0.77
N ILE A 289 11.76 -6.02 -1.82
CA ILE A 289 12.15 -5.66 -3.19
C ILE A 289 12.49 -4.17 -3.26
N PHE A 290 11.67 -3.30 -2.65
CA PHE A 290 11.92 -1.88 -2.60
C PHE A 290 13.29 -1.56 -1.99
N THR A 291 13.59 -2.09 -0.80
CA THR A 291 14.88 -1.83 -0.14
C THR A 291 16.08 -2.36 -0.92
N LEU A 292 15.93 -3.47 -1.63
CA LEU A 292 16.96 -4.01 -2.50
C LEU A 292 17.14 -3.16 -3.77
N ALA A 293 16.05 -2.64 -4.32
CA ALA A 293 16.05 -1.80 -5.51
C ALA A 293 16.75 -0.45 -5.28
N VAL A 294 16.46 0.20 -4.15
CA VAL A 294 17.03 1.52 -3.81
C VAL A 294 18.41 1.44 -3.14
N LYS A 295 18.89 0.24 -2.85
CA LYS A 295 20.18 0.03 -2.18
C LYS A 295 21.33 0.59 -3.01
N GLY A 296 22.11 1.48 -2.39
CA GLY A 296 23.29 2.08 -3.03
C GLY A 296 23.01 3.27 -3.94
N LEU A 297 21.75 3.73 -4.03
CA LEU A 297 21.39 4.91 -4.84
C LEU A 297 21.80 6.24 -4.17
N GLY A 298 22.10 6.25 -2.86
CA GLY A 298 22.49 7.46 -2.15
C GLY A 298 21.48 8.59 -2.33
N SER A 299 21.96 9.74 -2.83
CA SER A 299 21.13 10.93 -3.10
C SER A 299 20.05 10.73 -4.17
N MET A 300 20.12 9.68 -5.01
CA MET A 300 19.08 9.38 -5.99
C MET A 300 17.94 8.52 -5.42
N THR A 301 17.98 8.16 -4.14
CA THR A 301 16.98 7.27 -3.54
C THR A 301 15.55 7.84 -3.65
N SER A 302 15.37 9.15 -3.51
CA SER A 302 14.07 9.81 -3.69
C SER A 302 13.54 9.76 -5.13
N LYS A 303 14.44 9.84 -6.13
CA LYS A 303 14.06 9.69 -7.54
C LYS A 303 13.77 8.22 -7.91
N GLY A 304 14.39 7.29 -7.20
CA GLY A 304 14.21 5.85 -7.39
C GLY A 304 13.02 5.26 -6.64
N SER A 305 12.42 6.03 -5.75
CA SER A 305 11.25 5.61 -4.95
C SER A 305 9.95 5.82 -5.69
#